data_068673bd86b7ece99b00ca2bb8642705
#
_entry.id   068673bd86b7ece99b00ca2bb8642705
#
_cell.length_a   1.000
_cell.length_b   1.000
_cell.length_c   1.000
_cell.angle_alpha   90.00
_cell.angle_beta   90.00
_cell.angle_gamma   90.00
#
_symmetry.space_group_name_H-M   'P 1'
#
loop_
_entity.id
_entity.type
_entity.pdbx_description
1 polymer ?
#
loop_
_entity_poly.entity_id
_entity_poly.type
_entity_poly.pdbx_seq_one_letter_code
_entity_poly.pdbx_strand_id
1 'polypeptide(L)'
;TEPDAGSDAGAAKTTATRDGDNFVINGMKHFITNSAVADYCMLIANTDLSKGAKGLTAFLVDLKTTKGVRIGHIENKCGIRSAKVAEVIFEDCVIPADRMIGTEGKGFRYALTALNAGRLSVAAQGLGLAQGAFDIAKEYMKERKQFGKPICKNQYLAFKMADLETEIDMARLLLYKGVWKQQNGEDFAVDACKAKLACTNLAMKVTTEC
;
A
#
# COMPACT_ATOMS: atom_id res chain seq x y z
N THR A 1 1.41 9.60 -5.19
CA THR A 1 2.50 10.39 -4.59
C THR A 1 3.26 11.11 -5.69
N GLU A 2 3.69 12.33 -5.42
CA GLU A 2 4.54 13.17 -6.28
C GLU A 2 5.72 13.67 -5.45
N PRO A 3 6.77 14.25 -6.05
CA PRO A 3 7.90 14.79 -5.29
C PRO A 3 7.51 15.72 -4.16
N ASP A 4 6.54 16.62 -4.41
CA ASP A 4 6.07 17.62 -3.45
C ASP A 4 4.73 17.26 -2.77
N ALA A 5 4.13 16.12 -3.09
CA ALA A 5 2.79 15.71 -2.61
C ALA A 5 2.76 14.24 -2.20
N GLY A 6 3.18 13.97 -0.97
CA GLY A 6 3.14 12.65 -0.34
C GLY A 6 2.00 12.56 0.67
N SER A 7 2.27 12.94 1.93
CA SER A 7 1.25 12.98 2.99
C SER A 7 0.12 13.96 2.66
N ASP A 8 0.44 15.09 2.04
CA ASP A 8 -0.55 16.01 1.46
C ASP A 8 -0.92 15.57 0.03
N ALA A 9 -1.65 14.45 -0.07
CA ALA A 9 -2.05 13.90 -1.36
C ALA A 9 -3.04 14.80 -2.13
N GLY A 10 -3.68 15.76 -1.45
CA GLY A 10 -4.56 16.74 -2.06
C GLY A 10 -3.82 17.82 -2.86
N ALA A 11 -2.52 18.00 -2.60
CA ALA A 11 -1.67 19.00 -3.24
C ALA A 11 -0.98 18.50 -4.53
N ALA A 12 -1.45 17.38 -5.11
CA ALA A 12 -0.87 16.83 -6.34
C ALA A 12 -0.95 17.84 -7.49
N LYS A 13 0.19 18.00 -8.18
CA LYS A 13 0.41 19.01 -9.24
C LYS A 13 0.40 18.44 -10.65
N THR A 14 0.44 17.12 -10.84
CA THR A 14 0.28 16.50 -12.17
C THR A 14 -1.03 16.99 -12.78
N THR A 15 -0.96 17.58 -13.95
CA THR A 15 -2.11 18.20 -14.63
C THR A 15 -2.73 17.28 -15.67
N ALA A 16 -4.03 17.47 -15.93
CA ALA A 16 -4.78 16.89 -17.02
C ALA A 16 -5.58 18.01 -17.68
N THR A 17 -5.05 18.61 -18.73
CA THR A 17 -5.70 19.69 -19.46
C THR A 17 -6.59 19.13 -20.56
N ARG A 18 -7.86 19.52 -20.59
CA ARG A 18 -8.79 19.08 -21.63
C ARG A 18 -8.40 19.71 -22.99
N ASP A 19 -8.34 18.88 -24.01
CA ASP A 19 -8.12 19.26 -25.40
C ASP A 19 -9.11 18.48 -26.30
N GLY A 20 -10.25 19.11 -26.59
CA GLY A 20 -11.36 18.48 -27.31
C GLY A 20 -11.85 17.21 -26.60
N ASP A 21 -11.80 16.08 -27.31
CA ASP A 21 -12.18 14.77 -26.81
C ASP A 21 -11.03 14.03 -26.10
N ASN A 22 -9.97 14.75 -25.74
CA ASN A 22 -8.80 14.20 -25.08
C ASN A 22 -8.45 15.00 -23.81
N PHE A 23 -7.52 14.44 -23.03
CA PHE A 23 -6.76 15.14 -22.00
C PHE A 23 -5.27 15.04 -22.29
N VAL A 24 -4.55 16.15 -22.11
CA VAL A 24 -3.09 16.21 -22.16
C VAL A 24 -2.57 16.17 -20.73
N ILE A 25 -1.80 15.14 -20.42
CA ILE A 25 -1.26 14.89 -19.08
C ILE A 25 0.19 15.34 -19.01
N ASN A 26 0.53 16.13 -18.00
CA ASN A 26 1.89 16.55 -17.69
C ASN A 26 2.18 16.44 -16.19
N GLY A 27 3.34 15.86 -15.84
CA GLY A 27 3.79 15.72 -14.46
C GLY A 27 4.55 14.45 -14.17
N MET A 28 4.71 14.13 -12.90
CA MET A 28 5.48 12.98 -12.46
C MET A 28 4.87 12.37 -11.18
N LYS A 29 4.85 11.04 -11.13
CA LYS A 29 4.48 10.29 -9.94
C LYS A 29 5.70 9.56 -9.38
N HIS A 30 5.84 9.59 -8.07
CA HIS A 30 6.91 8.91 -7.32
C HIS A 30 6.41 7.69 -6.56
N PHE A 31 7.30 6.74 -6.35
CA PHE A 31 7.07 5.54 -5.54
C PHE A 31 5.88 4.70 -6.02
N ILE A 32 5.71 4.59 -7.35
CA ILE A 32 4.58 3.84 -7.93
C ILE A 32 4.92 2.35 -8.01
N THR A 33 4.28 1.58 -7.15
CA THR A 33 4.47 0.13 -7.06
C THR A 33 4.07 -0.55 -8.37
N ASN A 34 4.93 -1.45 -8.83
CA ASN A 34 4.78 -2.23 -10.05
C ASN A 34 4.77 -1.42 -11.37
N SER A 35 4.96 -0.12 -11.36
CA SER A 35 4.89 0.71 -12.58
C SER A 35 5.86 0.26 -13.68
N ALA A 36 7.02 -0.30 -13.31
CA ALA A 36 8.01 -0.79 -14.28
C ALA A 36 7.57 -2.06 -15.03
N VAL A 37 6.52 -2.75 -14.58
CA VAL A 37 6.05 -4.02 -15.17
C VAL A 37 4.55 -4.01 -15.49
N ALA A 38 3.80 -3.05 -14.98
CA ALA A 38 2.36 -2.93 -15.21
C ALA A 38 2.04 -2.49 -16.66
N ASP A 39 0.91 -2.94 -17.16
CA ASP A 39 0.36 -2.47 -18.45
C ASP A 39 -0.44 -1.18 -18.27
N TYR A 40 -1.19 -1.08 -17.16
CA TYR A 40 -2.08 0.05 -16.88
C TYR A 40 -1.83 0.64 -15.50
N CYS A 41 -2.11 1.93 -15.36
CA CYS A 41 -2.21 2.57 -14.06
C CYS A 41 -3.49 3.41 -13.93
N MET A 42 -3.99 3.49 -12.71
CA MET A 42 -4.96 4.50 -12.32
C MET A 42 -4.20 5.76 -11.93
N LEU A 43 -4.27 6.79 -12.76
CA LEU A 43 -3.63 8.07 -12.55
C LEU A 43 -4.61 9.04 -11.88
N ILE A 44 -4.14 9.73 -10.84
CA ILE A 44 -4.84 10.90 -10.28
C ILE A 44 -4.12 12.14 -10.76
N ALA A 45 -4.79 12.97 -11.54
CA ALA A 45 -4.24 14.22 -12.06
C ALA A 45 -5.23 15.37 -11.84
N ASN A 46 -4.74 16.59 -11.86
CA ASN A 46 -5.53 17.78 -11.57
C ASN A 46 -6.09 18.39 -12.87
N THR A 47 -7.40 18.42 -13.00
CA THR A 47 -8.09 19.08 -14.11
C THR A 47 -8.38 20.57 -13.85
N ASP A 48 -8.26 21.00 -12.57
CA ASP A 48 -8.46 22.40 -12.16
C ASP A 48 -7.68 22.69 -10.87
N LEU A 49 -6.46 23.18 -11.01
CA LEU A 49 -5.55 23.49 -9.89
C LEU A 49 -6.15 24.48 -8.88
N SER A 50 -7.07 25.38 -9.33
CA SER A 50 -7.70 26.36 -8.45
C SER A 50 -8.61 25.73 -7.39
N LYS A 51 -9.07 24.49 -7.63
CA LYS A 51 -9.96 23.72 -6.73
C LYS A 51 -9.23 22.82 -5.75
N GLY A 52 -7.88 22.79 -5.77
CA GLY A 52 -7.08 21.91 -4.91
C GLY A 52 -7.51 20.44 -5.04
N ALA A 53 -7.75 19.76 -3.92
CA ALA A 53 -8.17 18.34 -3.91
C ALA A 53 -9.48 18.06 -4.67
N LYS A 54 -10.36 19.07 -4.84
CA LYS A 54 -11.60 18.95 -5.62
C LYS A 54 -11.38 19.06 -7.13
N GLY A 55 -10.19 19.45 -7.58
CA GLY A 55 -9.78 19.44 -8.97
C GLY A 55 -9.17 18.11 -9.41
N LEU A 56 -8.89 17.20 -8.47
CA LEU A 56 -8.28 15.90 -8.78
C LEU A 56 -9.29 14.96 -9.43
N THR A 57 -8.89 14.41 -10.57
CA THR A 57 -9.66 13.49 -11.41
C THR A 57 -8.87 12.20 -11.62
N ALA A 58 -9.57 11.08 -11.78
CA ALA A 58 -8.96 9.77 -12.00
C ALA A 58 -9.01 9.38 -13.47
N PHE A 59 -7.93 8.77 -13.97
CA PHE A 59 -7.78 8.32 -15.36
C PHE A 59 -7.20 6.92 -15.42
N LEU A 60 -7.60 6.13 -16.40
CA LEU A 60 -6.93 4.89 -16.76
C LEU A 60 -5.89 5.19 -17.86
N VAL A 61 -4.62 4.92 -17.59
CA VAL A 61 -3.51 5.15 -18.52
C VAL A 61 -2.84 3.84 -18.86
N ASP A 62 -2.69 3.55 -20.16
CA ASP A 62 -1.84 2.48 -20.65
C ASP A 62 -0.38 2.92 -20.61
N LEU A 63 0.41 2.28 -19.75
CA LEU A 63 1.81 2.65 -19.53
C LEU A 63 2.74 2.24 -20.68
N LYS A 64 2.30 1.32 -21.53
CA LYS A 64 3.13 0.77 -22.63
C LYS A 64 2.90 1.44 -23.97
N THR A 65 1.67 1.86 -24.23
CA THR A 65 1.30 2.35 -25.56
C THR A 65 1.06 3.86 -25.60
N THR A 66 0.79 4.51 -24.44
CA THR A 66 0.58 5.96 -24.41
C THR A 66 1.89 6.69 -24.66
N LYS A 67 1.94 7.48 -25.74
CA LYS A 67 3.12 8.32 -26.03
C LYS A 67 3.34 9.36 -24.93
N GLY A 68 4.62 9.63 -24.62
CA GLY A 68 5.01 10.59 -23.59
C GLY A 68 4.98 10.01 -22.18
N VAL A 69 4.54 8.75 -21.98
CA VAL A 69 4.72 8.03 -20.72
C VAL A 69 6.10 7.38 -20.71
N ARG A 70 6.85 7.56 -19.63
CA ARG A 70 8.09 6.82 -19.39
C ARG A 70 8.25 6.44 -17.92
N ILE A 71 8.87 5.31 -17.71
CA ILE A 71 9.29 4.87 -16.38
C ILE A 71 10.64 5.51 -16.08
N GLY A 72 10.73 6.23 -14.96
CA GLY A 72 11.94 6.88 -14.49
C GLY A 72 12.78 5.97 -13.59
N HIS A 73 13.32 6.53 -12.52
CA HIS A 73 14.16 5.81 -11.57
C HIS A 73 13.40 4.64 -10.92
N ILE A 74 14.06 3.48 -10.83
CA ILE A 74 13.56 2.31 -10.09
C ILE A 74 14.24 2.28 -8.73
N GLU A 75 13.45 2.27 -7.66
CA GLU A 75 13.92 2.34 -6.29
C GLU A 75 14.67 1.08 -5.85
N ASN A 76 15.82 1.27 -5.21
CA ASN A 76 16.55 0.21 -4.53
C ASN A 76 16.04 0.09 -3.08
N LYS A 77 15.14 -0.86 -2.85
CA LYS A 77 14.43 -1.01 -1.57
C LYS A 77 15.13 -1.94 -0.59
N CYS A 78 14.93 -1.69 0.70
CA CYS A 78 15.38 -2.54 1.80
C CYS A 78 14.75 -3.94 1.73
N GLY A 79 13.44 -4.03 1.43
CA GLY A 79 12.68 -5.29 1.34
C GLY A 79 11.69 -5.31 0.20
N ILE A 80 11.02 -6.45 -0.01
CA ILE A 80 10.05 -6.70 -1.09
C ILE A 80 10.60 -6.24 -2.46
N ARG A 81 11.83 -6.63 -2.76
CA ARG A 81 12.59 -6.14 -3.92
C ARG A 81 12.03 -6.64 -5.26
N SER A 82 11.25 -7.70 -5.25
CA SER A 82 10.56 -8.22 -6.44
C SER A 82 9.45 -7.29 -6.93
N ALA A 83 8.76 -6.59 -6.03
CA ALA A 83 7.80 -5.55 -6.40
C ALA A 83 8.57 -4.29 -6.80
N LYS A 84 8.69 -4.02 -8.10
CA LYS A 84 9.41 -2.84 -8.60
C LYS A 84 8.62 -1.58 -8.30
N VAL A 85 9.27 -0.63 -7.64
CA VAL A 85 8.72 0.69 -7.35
C VAL A 85 9.51 1.70 -8.16
N ALA A 86 8.85 2.53 -8.95
CA ALA A 86 9.52 3.48 -9.82
C ALA A 86 8.77 4.81 -9.95
N GLU A 87 9.42 5.76 -10.57
CA GLU A 87 8.80 6.98 -11.05
C GLU A 87 7.99 6.69 -12.33
N VAL A 88 6.90 7.43 -12.51
CA VAL A 88 6.16 7.46 -13.78
C VAL A 88 6.06 8.92 -14.21
N ILE A 89 6.60 9.21 -15.38
CA ILE A 89 6.74 10.55 -15.93
C ILE A 89 5.79 10.68 -17.12
N PHE A 90 5.09 11.80 -17.17
CA PHE A 90 4.09 12.13 -18.20
C PHE A 90 4.53 13.45 -18.85
N GLU A 91 4.84 13.41 -20.16
CA GLU A 91 5.28 14.54 -20.97
C GLU A 91 4.38 14.62 -22.20
N ASP A 92 3.45 15.59 -22.20
CA ASP A 92 2.44 15.79 -23.25
C ASP A 92 1.68 14.50 -23.63
N CYS A 93 1.33 13.70 -22.60
CA CYS A 93 0.63 12.44 -22.81
C CYS A 93 -0.83 12.69 -23.18
N VAL A 94 -1.23 12.33 -24.37
CA VAL A 94 -2.60 12.45 -24.84
C VAL A 94 -3.36 11.18 -24.52
N ILE A 95 -4.44 11.30 -23.77
CA ILE A 95 -5.36 10.19 -23.47
C ILE A 95 -6.80 10.57 -23.83
N PRO A 96 -7.60 9.65 -24.40
CA PRO A 96 -9.01 9.89 -24.70
C PRO A 96 -9.83 10.21 -23.45
N ALA A 97 -10.82 11.07 -23.57
CA ALA A 97 -11.68 11.47 -22.45
C ALA A 97 -12.51 10.31 -21.86
N ASP A 98 -12.78 9.27 -22.63
CA ASP A 98 -13.45 8.05 -22.18
C ASP A 98 -12.60 7.21 -21.20
N ARG A 99 -11.30 7.51 -21.08
CA ARG A 99 -10.40 6.93 -20.10
C ARG A 99 -10.50 7.61 -18.72
N MET A 100 -11.32 8.64 -18.57
CA MET A 100 -11.64 9.20 -17.26
C MET A 100 -12.46 8.21 -16.45
N ILE A 101 -12.04 7.95 -15.20
CA ILE A 101 -12.73 7.05 -14.29
C ILE A 101 -13.72 7.85 -13.44
N GLY A 102 -15.00 7.52 -13.61
CA GLY A 102 -16.08 8.13 -12.83
C GLY A 102 -16.34 9.59 -13.20
N THR A 103 -16.35 10.48 -12.23
CA THR A 103 -16.72 11.90 -12.40
C THR A 103 -15.51 12.80 -12.21
N GLU A 104 -15.38 13.80 -13.06
CA GLU A 104 -14.36 14.85 -12.93
C GLU A 104 -14.40 15.53 -11.54
N GLY A 105 -13.22 15.77 -10.95
CA GLY A 105 -13.09 16.34 -9.60
C GLY A 105 -13.38 15.37 -8.45
N LYS A 106 -13.61 14.08 -8.71
CA LYS A 106 -13.86 13.06 -7.68
C LYS A 106 -12.68 12.07 -7.51
N GLY A 107 -11.58 12.27 -8.21
CA GLY A 107 -10.40 11.38 -8.19
C GLY A 107 -9.79 11.23 -6.80
N PHE A 108 -9.76 12.29 -5.99
CA PHE A 108 -9.26 12.22 -4.62
C PHE A 108 -10.07 11.23 -3.76
N ARG A 109 -11.40 11.26 -3.87
CA ARG A 109 -12.28 10.32 -3.16
C ARG A 109 -12.01 8.86 -3.61
N TYR A 110 -11.85 8.63 -4.91
CA TYR A 110 -11.56 7.29 -5.43
C TYR A 110 -10.22 6.78 -4.92
N ALA A 111 -9.18 7.64 -4.90
CA ALA A 111 -7.88 7.30 -4.34
C ALA A 111 -7.97 6.90 -2.87
N LEU A 112 -8.67 7.67 -2.04
CA LEU A 112 -8.86 7.37 -0.61
C LEU A 112 -9.62 6.06 -0.38
N THR A 113 -10.63 5.75 -1.20
CA THR A 113 -11.37 4.49 -1.13
C THR A 113 -10.45 3.30 -1.43
N ALA A 114 -9.63 3.40 -2.49
CA ALA A 114 -8.65 2.36 -2.84
C ALA A 114 -7.60 2.18 -1.73
N LEU A 115 -7.13 3.27 -1.12
CA LEU A 115 -6.16 3.22 -0.02
C LEU A 115 -6.73 2.53 1.23
N ASN A 116 -8.02 2.70 1.54
CA ASN A 116 -8.64 2.01 2.69
C ASN A 116 -8.62 0.48 2.50
N ALA A 117 -8.97 -0.02 1.31
CA ALA A 117 -8.86 -1.44 0.99
C ALA A 117 -7.40 -1.92 1.01
N GLY A 118 -6.48 -1.13 0.45
CA GLY A 118 -5.05 -1.40 0.47
C GLY A 118 -4.46 -1.53 1.88
N ARG A 119 -4.95 -0.75 2.85
CA ARG A 119 -4.52 -0.86 4.27
C ARG A 119 -4.80 -2.24 4.86
N LEU A 120 -5.97 -2.83 4.57
CA LEU A 120 -6.30 -4.20 5.02
C LEU A 120 -5.37 -5.24 4.38
N SER A 121 -5.07 -5.09 3.08
CA SER A 121 -4.15 -6.00 2.38
C SER A 121 -2.73 -5.94 2.97
N VAL A 122 -2.21 -4.74 3.25
CA VAL A 122 -0.90 -4.55 3.88
C VAL A 122 -0.91 -5.05 5.33
N ALA A 123 -2.01 -4.87 6.07
CA ALA A 123 -2.17 -5.45 7.41
C ALA A 123 -2.09 -6.98 7.38
N ALA A 124 -2.76 -7.62 6.41
CA ALA A 124 -2.71 -9.07 6.24
C ALA A 124 -1.29 -9.56 5.91
N GLN A 125 -0.55 -8.82 5.07
CA GLN A 125 0.85 -9.12 4.76
C GLN A 125 1.72 -9.03 6.03
N GLY A 126 1.58 -7.97 6.83
CA GLY A 126 2.32 -7.81 8.09
C GLY A 126 2.01 -8.94 9.08
N LEU A 127 0.73 -9.26 9.26
CA LEU A 127 0.30 -10.35 10.13
C LEU A 127 0.87 -11.70 9.67
N GLY A 128 0.86 -11.98 8.37
CA GLY A 128 1.43 -13.21 7.81
C GLY A 128 2.93 -13.35 8.04
N LEU A 129 3.69 -12.25 7.93
CA LEU A 129 5.12 -12.22 8.25
C LEU A 129 5.38 -12.49 9.74
N ALA A 130 4.59 -11.86 10.64
CA ALA A 130 4.68 -12.12 12.08
C ALA A 130 4.41 -13.58 12.41
N GLN A 131 3.29 -14.12 11.90
CA GLN A 131 2.93 -15.53 12.13
C GLN A 131 4.00 -16.48 11.63
N GLY A 132 4.49 -16.28 10.40
CA GLY A 132 5.51 -17.16 9.82
C GLY A 132 6.81 -17.16 10.61
N ALA A 133 7.29 -16.01 11.07
CA ALA A 133 8.49 -15.92 11.91
C ALA A 133 8.27 -16.62 13.27
N PHE A 134 7.11 -16.39 13.88
CA PHE A 134 6.72 -17.02 15.15
C PHE A 134 6.69 -18.54 15.04
N ASP A 135 6.07 -19.10 13.98
CA ASP A 135 5.96 -20.54 13.80
C ASP A 135 7.32 -21.19 13.64
N ILE A 136 8.23 -20.58 12.84
CA ILE A 136 9.61 -21.08 12.66
C ILE A 136 10.36 -21.06 13.98
N ALA A 137 10.28 -19.96 14.75
CA ALA A 137 10.93 -19.84 16.05
C ALA A 137 10.39 -20.87 17.06
N LYS A 138 9.07 -21.04 17.08
CA LYS A 138 8.37 -22.00 17.98
C LYS A 138 8.86 -23.45 17.72
N GLU A 139 9.00 -23.88 16.49
CA GLU A 139 9.52 -25.22 16.16
C GLU A 139 11.02 -25.34 16.49
N TYR A 140 11.84 -24.35 16.14
CA TYR A 140 13.25 -24.33 16.49
C TYR A 140 13.49 -24.44 18.00
N MET A 141 12.70 -23.76 18.84
CA MET A 141 12.82 -23.81 20.29
C MET A 141 12.53 -25.21 20.88
N LYS A 142 11.75 -26.05 20.20
CA LYS A 142 11.49 -27.44 20.63
C LYS A 142 12.68 -28.36 20.32
N GLU A 143 13.41 -28.09 19.26
CA GLU A 143 14.51 -28.91 18.77
C GLU A 143 15.86 -28.50 19.39
N ARG A 144 16.12 -27.18 19.46
CA ARG A 144 17.38 -26.64 19.99
C ARG A 144 17.51 -26.93 21.48
N LYS A 145 18.64 -27.55 21.89
CA LYS A 145 18.93 -27.86 23.29
C LYS A 145 20.08 -27.03 23.80
N GLN A 146 19.93 -26.51 25.01
CA GLN A 146 20.97 -25.91 25.85
C GLN A 146 20.71 -26.28 27.31
N PHE A 147 21.77 -26.38 28.11
CA PHE A 147 21.68 -26.81 29.52
C PHE A 147 20.96 -28.17 29.68
N GLY A 148 21.16 -29.09 28.74
CA GLY A 148 20.60 -30.45 28.75
C GLY A 148 19.11 -30.56 28.41
N LYS A 149 18.45 -29.49 28.01
CA LYS A 149 16.99 -29.47 27.70
C LYS A 149 16.67 -28.59 26.47
N PRO A 150 15.52 -28.80 25.79
CA PRO A 150 15.02 -27.86 24.78
C PRO A 150 14.90 -26.44 25.32
N ILE A 151 15.27 -25.42 24.51
CA ILE A 151 15.29 -24.03 24.98
C ILE A 151 13.89 -23.50 25.28
N CYS A 152 12.81 -24.08 24.72
CA CYS A 152 11.42 -23.77 25.09
C CYS A 152 11.09 -24.05 26.57
N LYS A 153 11.94 -24.81 27.28
CA LYS A 153 11.80 -25.07 28.73
C LYS A 153 12.38 -23.96 29.61
N ASN A 154 13.00 -22.95 29.01
CA ASN A 154 13.45 -21.76 29.73
C ASN A 154 12.30 -20.80 29.89
N GLN A 155 11.97 -20.48 31.13
CA GLN A 155 10.78 -19.67 31.48
C GLN A 155 10.74 -18.32 30.75
N TYR A 156 11.86 -17.61 30.67
CA TYR A 156 11.95 -16.33 29.96
C TYR A 156 11.50 -16.45 28.49
N LEU A 157 12.03 -17.45 27.78
CA LEU A 157 11.69 -17.67 26.37
C LEU A 157 10.24 -18.13 26.20
N ALA A 158 9.75 -19.00 27.10
CA ALA A 158 8.37 -19.47 27.07
C ALA A 158 7.37 -18.31 27.27
N PHE A 159 7.64 -17.40 28.21
CA PHE A 159 6.79 -16.24 28.45
C PHE A 159 6.83 -15.26 27.30
N LYS A 160 8.01 -15.00 26.74
CA LYS A 160 8.14 -14.16 25.55
C LYS A 160 7.32 -14.68 24.37
N MET A 161 7.36 -15.99 24.11
CA MET A 161 6.55 -16.60 23.05
C MET A 161 5.05 -16.49 23.33
N ALA A 162 4.61 -16.65 24.58
CA ALA A 162 3.21 -16.48 24.96
C ALA A 162 2.72 -15.04 24.75
N ASP A 163 3.54 -14.04 25.06
CA ASP A 163 3.23 -12.63 24.79
C ASP A 163 3.10 -12.36 23.30
N LEU A 164 4.05 -12.85 22.49
CA LEU A 164 4.03 -12.68 21.03
C LEU A 164 2.80 -13.37 20.40
N GLU A 165 2.46 -14.58 20.82
CA GLU A 165 1.28 -15.30 20.32
C GLU A 165 -0.02 -14.54 20.63
N THR A 166 -0.12 -14.00 21.85
CA THR A 166 -1.26 -13.17 22.27
C THR A 166 -1.38 -11.90 21.42
N GLU A 167 -0.27 -11.20 21.15
CA GLU A 167 -0.25 -10.01 20.30
C GLU A 167 -0.63 -10.33 18.83
N ILE A 168 -0.20 -11.48 18.31
CA ILE A 168 -0.57 -11.95 16.98
C ILE A 168 -2.10 -12.16 16.89
N ASP A 169 -2.70 -12.78 17.90
CA ASP A 169 -4.14 -13.01 17.92
C ASP A 169 -4.93 -11.70 18.06
N MET A 170 -4.48 -10.76 18.89
CA MET A 170 -5.10 -9.43 18.97
C MET A 170 -5.05 -8.70 17.63
N ALA A 171 -3.91 -8.71 16.95
CA ALA A 171 -3.76 -8.08 15.64
C ALA A 171 -4.64 -8.75 14.56
N ARG A 172 -4.76 -10.08 14.61
CA ARG A 172 -5.64 -10.87 13.75
C ARG A 172 -7.09 -10.46 13.90
N LEU A 173 -7.58 -10.31 15.13
CA LEU A 173 -8.95 -9.89 15.41
C LEU A 173 -9.23 -8.48 14.90
N LEU A 174 -8.26 -7.55 15.03
CA LEU A 174 -8.38 -6.21 14.46
C LEU A 174 -8.49 -6.25 12.93
N LEU A 175 -7.67 -7.06 12.27
CA LEU A 175 -7.73 -7.24 10.82
C LEU A 175 -9.07 -7.83 10.39
N TYR A 176 -9.50 -8.90 11.04
CA TYR A 176 -10.77 -9.59 10.69
C TYR A 176 -11.98 -8.68 10.89
N LYS A 177 -11.97 -7.84 11.93
CA LYS A 177 -13.01 -6.84 12.13
C LYS A 177 -13.10 -5.87 10.95
N GLY A 178 -11.96 -5.35 10.47
CA GLY A 178 -11.92 -4.45 9.32
C GLY A 178 -12.41 -5.12 8.03
N VAL A 179 -11.98 -6.37 7.78
CA VAL A 179 -12.41 -7.17 6.62
C VAL A 179 -13.88 -7.47 6.67
N TRP A 180 -14.39 -7.86 7.84
CA TRP A 180 -15.81 -8.17 8.02
C TRP A 180 -16.70 -6.96 7.70
N LYS A 181 -16.33 -5.77 8.21
CA LYS A 181 -17.04 -4.52 7.89
C LYS A 181 -17.03 -4.21 6.40
N GLN A 182 -15.86 -4.36 5.76
CA GLN A 182 -15.73 -4.16 4.31
C GLN A 182 -16.67 -5.08 3.53
N GLN A 183 -16.73 -6.37 3.90
CA GLN A 183 -17.58 -7.36 3.23
C GLN A 183 -19.08 -7.09 3.43
N ASN A 184 -19.46 -6.48 4.56
CA ASN A 184 -20.85 -6.14 4.85
C ASN A 184 -21.23 -4.72 4.39
N GLY A 185 -20.36 -4.01 3.65
CA GLY A 185 -20.66 -2.68 3.14
C GLY A 185 -20.71 -1.58 4.21
N GLU A 186 -20.14 -1.85 5.41
CA GLU A 186 -20.04 -0.87 6.49
C GLU A 186 -18.82 0.04 6.32
N ASP A 187 -18.79 1.19 6.99
CA ASP A 187 -17.60 2.02 7.06
C ASP A 187 -16.49 1.31 7.85
N PHE A 188 -15.40 1.02 7.17
CA PHE A 188 -14.25 0.30 7.70
C PHE A 188 -12.95 1.13 7.73
N ALA A 189 -13.00 2.40 7.34
CA ALA A 189 -11.79 3.23 7.17
C ALA A 189 -10.94 3.30 8.45
N VAL A 190 -11.58 3.53 9.60
CA VAL A 190 -10.90 3.59 10.91
C VAL A 190 -10.35 2.22 11.32
N ASP A 191 -11.12 1.14 11.12
CA ASP A 191 -10.68 -0.22 11.46
C ASP A 191 -9.53 -0.66 10.56
N ALA A 192 -9.53 -0.30 9.27
CA ALA A 192 -8.41 -0.53 8.36
C ALA A 192 -7.11 0.19 8.80
N CYS A 193 -7.21 1.44 9.27
CA CYS A 193 -6.08 2.17 9.82
C CYS A 193 -5.52 1.48 11.08
N LYS A 194 -6.39 1.07 12.00
CA LYS A 194 -6.00 0.36 13.23
C LYS A 194 -5.32 -0.99 12.91
N ALA A 195 -5.93 -1.78 12.03
CA ALA A 195 -5.39 -3.07 11.61
C ALA A 195 -4.01 -2.90 10.96
N LYS A 196 -3.87 -1.94 10.01
CA LYS A 196 -2.58 -1.68 9.36
C LYS A 196 -1.51 -1.30 10.38
N LEU A 197 -1.79 -0.38 11.28
CA LEU A 197 -0.85 0.07 12.30
C LEU A 197 -0.42 -1.08 13.21
N ALA A 198 -1.36 -1.84 13.75
CA ALA A 198 -1.09 -2.95 14.66
C ALA A 198 -0.29 -4.08 13.96
N CYS A 199 -0.76 -4.57 12.81
CA CYS A 199 -0.14 -5.71 12.14
C CYS A 199 1.27 -5.39 11.61
N THR A 200 1.51 -4.18 11.08
CA THR A 200 2.84 -3.82 10.55
C THR A 200 3.87 -3.58 11.65
N ASN A 201 3.49 -2.97 12.78
CA ASN A 201 4.37 -2.82 13.93
C ASN A 201 4.69 -4.19 14.56
N LEU A 202 3.68 -5.05 14.67
CA LEU A 202 3.86 -6.40 15.17
C LEU A 202 4.78 -7.23 14.29
N ALA A 203 4.69 -7.10 12.96
CA ALA A 203 5.61 -7.75 12.04
C ALA A 203 7.07 -7.43 12.36
N MET A 204 7.38 -6.15 12.54
CA MET A 204 8.75 -5.72 12.92
C MET A 204 9.17 -6.29 14.26
N LYS A 205 8.28 -6.26 15.25
CA LYS A 205 8.56 -6.81 16.58
C LYS A 205 8.86 -8.30 16.52
N VAL A 206 7.95 -9.10 15.97
CA VAL A 206 8.06 -10.56 15.97
C VAL A 206 9.26 -11.03 15.14
N THR A 207 9.46 -10.48 13.94
CA THR A 207 10.60 -10.87 13.08
C THR A 207 11.97 -10.46 13.65
N THR A 208 12.01 -9.53 14.58
CA THR A 208 13.25 -9.13 15.26
C THR A 208 13.51 -9.97 16.52
N GLU A 209 12.45 -10.39 17.20
CA GLU A 209 12.55 -11.10 18.48
C GLU A 209 12.61 -12.64 18.32
N CYS A 210 12.14 -13.18 17.20
CA CYS A 210 12.25 -14.59 16.83
C CYS A 210 13.50 -14.88 16.01
#